data_7d03f2c3c3008a8870371b60d70fd214
#
_entry.id   7d03f2c3c3008a8870371b60d70fd214
#
_cell.length_a   1.000
_cell.length_b   1.000
_cell.length_c   1.000
_cell.angle_alpha   90.00
_cell.angle_beta   90.00
_cell.angle_gamma   90.00
#
_symmetry.space_group_name_H-M   'P 1'
#
loop_
_entity.id
_entity.type
_entity.pdbx_description
1 polymer ?
#
loop_
_entity_poly.entity_id
_entity_poly.type
_entity_poly.pdbx_seq_one_letter_code
_entity_poly.pdbx_strand_id
1 'polypeptide(L)'
;MKKIFLCLFLVCLLLTGCGHRNEKEVLKEFQNKVNNANSYYLTGEMELLNNEDVYNYNISVSYKKDDFYKIELVNVVNDHKQVILRNSEGVYIVTPSLNKSFKFQSDWPYNNSQVYLLSSLLDDITNDENRTFEDSSEGYIFTSTVNYPNNEKLIKQKVYFGKDYLPTKVEVIDTDGKAQITMKFDKIDLRTEFNDTYFDLNSILDTNINPEEKKTEETKPKDNETPSETQEPNSNTDNENKTKETATIDDIIYPMYLPVNTYLTSQERVNTDDGERLILTFTGDKSFVLMEEVAKFSEVPEIIPTYGSPELIGSSLAVINDNSANWFDNGIEYYLVSDVMKTDELLQVVKSISVLPVSK
;
A
#
# COMPACT_ATOMS: atom_id res chain seq x y z
N MET A 1 28.39 60.85 18.69
CA MET A 1 28.15 60.12 17.45
C MET A 1 28.91 58.78 17.37
N LYS A 2 30.24 58.72 17.56
CA LYS A 2 31.02 57.46 17.51
C LYS A 2 30.55 56.36 18.49
N LYS A 3 30.12 56.71 19.72
CA LYS A 3 29.63 55.73 20.71
C LYS A 3 28.25 55.16 20.36
N ILE A 4 27.40 55.93 19.70
CA ILE A 4 26.08 55.48 19.24
C ILE A 4 26.23 54.54 18.05
N PHE A 5 27.17 54.81 17.15
CA PHE A 5 27.47 53.92 16.01
C PHE A 5 28.07 52.57 16.47
N LEU A 6 28.90 52.58 17.53
CA LEU A 6 29.46 51.35 18.11
C LEU A 6 28.40 50.51 18.80
N CYS A 7 27.43 51.13 19.50
CA CYS A 7 26.28 50.38 20.07
C CYS A 7 25.35 49.83 19.00
N LEU A 8 25.09 50.55 17.92
CA LEU A 8 24.28 50.09 16.80
C LEU A 8 24.95 48.89 16.07
N PHE A 9 26.26 48.93 15.89
CA PHE A 9 27.03 47.85 15.30
C PHE A 9 27.06 46.59 16.20
N LEU A 10 27.14 46.79 17.53
CA LEU A 10 27.09 45.69 18.51
C LEU A 10 25.69 45.03 18.56
N VAL A 11 24.61 45.79 18.39
CA VAL A 11 23.23 45.29 18.32
C VAL A 11 23.00 44.52 17.01
N CYS A 12 23.58 44.92 15.88
CA CYS A 12 23.52 44.21 14.62
C CYS A 12 24.26 42.85 14.67
N LEU A 13 25.32 42.74 15.48
CA LEU A 13 26.04 41.48 15.68
C LEU A 13 25.27 40.44 16.52
N LEU A 14 24.28 40.91 17.33
CA LEU A 14 23.41 40.02 18.09
C LEU A 14 22.23 39.47 17.28
N LEU A 15 21.98 40.00 16.08
CA LEU A 15 20.86 39.57 15.21
C LEU A 15 21.27 38.50 14.18
N THR A 16 22.53 38.15 14.08
CA THR A 16 23.00 37.05 13.21
C THR A 16 23.01 35.70 13.92
N GLY A 17 22.10 35.49 14.84
CA GLY A 17 21.80 34.18 15.37
C GLY A 17 21.03 33.38 14.35
N CYS A 18 21.67 32.88 13.29
CA CYS A 18 21.16 31.78 12.51
C CYS A 18 21.20 30.56 13.42
N GLY A 19 20.15 30.40 14.21
CA GLY A 19 20.06 29.33 15.19
C GLY A 19 19.99 27.98 14.48
N HIS A 20 21.12 27.31 14.38
CA HIS A 20 21.12 25.87 14.08
C HIS A 20 20.32 25.19 15.17
N ARG A 21 19.28 24.45 14.77
CA ARG A 21 18.53 23.63 15.70
C ARG A 21 19.32 22.38 16.00
N ASN A 22 19.32 21.97 17.26
CA ASN A 22 19.95 20.70 17.61
C ASN A 22 18.99 19.52 17.40
N GLU A 23 19.55 18.35 17.25
CA GLU A 23 18.84 17.08 17.06
C GLU A 23 17.67 16.91 18.04
N LYS A 24 17.92 17.14 19.35
CA LYS A 24 16.91 16.93 20.42
C LYS A 24 15.71 17.87 20.28
N GLU A 25 15.93 19.09 19.85
CA GLU A 25 14.85 20.06 19.63
C GLU A 25 13.97 19.64 18.46
N VAL A 26 14.58 19.26 17.33
CA VAL A 26 13.84 18.85 16.13
C VAL A 26 13.04 17.57 16.41
N LEU A 27 13.66 16.58 17.03
CA LEU A 27 12.98 15.33 17.39
C LEU A 27 11.82 15.57 18.37
N LYS A 28 12.03 16.44 19.37
CA LYS A 28 10.98 16.80 20.33
C LYS A 28 9.80 17.50 19.67
N GLU A 29 10.04 18.40 18.71
CA GLU A 29 8.96 19.08 17.99
C GLU A 29 8.17 18.09 17.11
N PHE A 30 8.84 17.18 16.42
CA PHE A 30 8.18 16.12 15.67
C PHE A 30 7.36 15.20 16.60
N GLN A 31 7.96 14.75 17.70
CA GLN A 31 7.27 13.93 18.73
C GLN A 31 6.03 14.64 19.27
N ASN A 32 6.12 15.94 19.58
CA ASN A 32 4.98 16.72 20.04
C ASN A 32 3.85 16.75 19.00
N LYS A 33 4.18 16.91 17.72
CA LYS A 33 3.19 16.93 16.64
C LYS A 33 2.47 15.59 16.51
N VAL A 34 3.22 14.48 16.51
CA VAL A 34 2.66 13.13 16.37
C VAL A 34 1.84 12.76 17.61
N ASN A 35 2.38 12.91 18.82
CA ASN A 35 1.73 12.46 20.04
C ASN A 35 0.50 13.30 20.44
N ASN A 36 0.43 14.58 20.02
CA ASN A 36 -0.73 15.43 20.28
C ASN A 36 -1.78 15.38 19.19
N ALA A 37 -1.53 14.70 18.07
CA ALA A 37 -2.52 14.51 17.02
C ALA A 37 -3.55 13.47 17.46
N ASN A 38 -4.81 13.87 17.65
CA ASN A 38 -5.91 12.92 17.86
C ASN A 38 -6.26 12.20 16.54
N SER A 39 -6.00 12.84 15.44
CA SER A 39 -6.20 12.31 14.09
C SER A 39 -5.35 13.08 13.09
N TYR A 40 -5.02 12.45 11.98
CA TYR A 40 -4.41 13.13 10.85
C TYR A 40 -4.83 12.49 9.52
N TYR A 41 -4.71 13.31 8.48
CA TYR A 41 -4.79 12.87 7.09
C TYR A 41 -3.55 13.34 6.35
N LEU A 42 -2.91 12.43 5.62
CA LEU A 42 -1.79 12.79 4.75
C LEU A 42 -1.95 12.15 3.38
N THR A 43 -1.33 12.78 2.39
CA THR A 43 -1.21 12.25 1.03
C THR A 43 0.23 12.33 0.56
N GLY A 44 0.56 11.51 -0.42
CA GLY A 44 1.86 11.54 -1.05
C GLY A 44 2.01 10.49 -2.15
N GLU A 45 3.20 10.47 -2.70
CA GLU A 45 3.62 9.53 -3.73
C GLU A 45 4.67 8.57 -3.17
N MET A 46 4.50 7.29 -3.43
CA MET A 46 5.47 6.27 -3.05
C MET A 46 6.00 5.55 -4.28
N GLU A 47 7.31 5.45 -4.35
CA GLU A 47 8.04 4.64 -5.33
C GLU A 47 8.61 3.41 -4.62
N LEU A 48 8.35 2.24 -5.15
CA LEU A 48 8.90 0.97 -4.72
C LEU A 48 9.73 0.37 -5.85
N LEU A 49 11.00 0.11 -5.57
CA LEU A 49 11.87 -0.63 -6.47
C LEU A 49 11.79 -2.12 -6.13
N ASN A 50 11.39 -2.93 -7.08
CA ASN A 50 11.39 -4.39 -6.97
C ASN A 50 12.22 -4.99 -8.10
N ASN A 51 13.44 -5.44 -7.78
CA ASN A 51 14.47 -5.82 -8.75
C ASN A 51 14.82 -4.64 -9.68
N GLU A 52 14.47 -4.71 -10.97
CA GLU A 52 14.67 -3.64 -11.96
C GLU A 52 13.38 -2.83 -12.21
N ASP A 53 12.24 -3.30 -11.70
CA ASP A 53 10.94 -2.69 -11.90
C ASP A 53 10.66 -1.61 -10.86
N VAL A 54 10.02 -0.53 -11.32
CA VAL A 54 9.63 0.61 -10.48
C VAL A 54 8.11 0.68 -10.43
N TYR A 55 7.55 0.58 -9.21
CA TYR A 55 6.12 0.70 -8.95
C TYR A 55 5.83 2.03 -8.26
N ASN A 56 4.90 2.78 -8.82
CA ASN A 56 4.48 4.08 -8.31
C ASN A 56 3.07 4.02 -7.75
N TYR A 57 2.88 4.61 -6.58
CA TYR A 57 1.62 4.64 -5.87
C TYR A 57 1.26 6.05 -5.42
N ASN A 58 0.00 6.41 -5.59
CA ASN A 58 -0.60 7.48 -4.81
C ASN A 58 -1.04 6.91 -3.47
N ILE A 59 -0.57 7.50 -2.39
CA ILE A 59 -0.85 7.06 -1.01
C ILE A 59 -1.71 8.10 -0.31
N SER A 60 -2.73 7.64 0.39
CA SER A 60 -3.39 8.44 1.42
C SER A 60 -3.46 7.67 2.73
N VAL A 61 -3.19 8.37 3.83
CA VAL A 61 -3.22 7.79 5.17
C VAL A 61 -4.15 8.59 6.05
N SER A 62 -5.11 7.92 6.62
CA SER A 62 -6.00 8.42 7.67
C SER A 62 -5.66 7.70 8.97
N TYR A 63 -5.45 8.47 10.00
CA TYR A 63 -5.22 8.00 11.36
C TYR A 63 -6.20 8.65 12.32
N LYS A 64 -6.73 7.89 13.25
CA LYS A 64 -7.46 8.35 14.42
C LYS A 64 -6.92 7.62 15.63
N LYS A 65 -6.80 8.33 16.75
CA LYS A 65 -6.34 7.80 18.03
C LYS A 65 -7.09 6.53 18.40
N ASP A 66 -6.44 5.67 19.21
CA ASP A 66 -6.87 4.33 19.56
C ASP A 66 -6.72 3.33 18.41
N ASP A 67 -5.63 3.52 17.61
CA ASP A 67 -5.13 2.58 16.59
C ASP A 67 -6.03 2.38 15.37
N PHE A 68 -6.79 3.38 14.99
CA PHE A 68 -7.53 3.37 13.73
C PHE A 68 -6.65 3.89 12.61
N TYR A 69 -6.45 3.06 11.59
CA TYR A 69 -5.71 3.40 10.38
C TYR A 69 -6.49 3.01 9.13
N LYS A 70 -6.48 3.86 8.14
CA LYS A 70 -6.94 3.55 6.78
C LYS A 70 -5.91 4.09 5.80
N ILE A 71 -5.20 3.17 5.15
CA ILE A 71 -4.17 3.49 4.16
C ILE A 71 -4.68 3.05 2.80
N GLU A 72 -4.87 3.98 1.90
CA GLU A 72 -5.23 3.69 0.52
C GLU A 72 -3.97 3.77 -0.35
N LEU A 73 -3.72 2.70 -1.09
CA LEU A 73 -2.66 2.59 -2.07
C LEU A 73 -3.32 2.47 -3.45
N VAL A 74 -3.02 3.40 -4.34
CA VAL A 74 -3.51 3.38 -5.72
C VAL A 74 -2.31 3.30 -6.63
N ASN A 75 -2.16 2.18 -7.34
CA ASN A 75 -1.11 2.01 -8.32
C ASN A 75 -1.34 2.95 -9.51
N VAL A 76 -0.32 3.75 -9.86
CA VAL A 76 -0.45 4.81 -10.89
C VAL A 76 -0.66 4.25 -12.30
N VAL A 77 -0.21 3.02 -12.57
CA VAL A 77 -0.23 2.44 -13.92
C VAL A 77 -1.59 1.84 -14.27
N ASN A 78 -2.21 1.13 -13.33
CA ASN A 78 -3.43 0.37 -13.59
C ASN A 78 -4.63 0.81 -12.72
N ASP A 79 -4.49 1.89 -11.95
CA ASP A 79 -5.48 2.42 -11.01
C ASP A 79 -5.97 1.38 -9.98
N HIS A 80 -5.20 0.28 -9.81
CA HIS A 80 -5.53 -0.73 -8.83
C HIS A 80 -5.45 -0.16 -7.41
N LYS A 81 -6.61 -0.13 -6.75
CA LYS A 81 -6.74 0.39 -5.40
C LYS A 81 -6.83 -0.74 -4.40
N GLN A 82 -5.97 -0.70 -3.39
CA GLN A 82 -6.07 -1.53 -2.20
C GLN A 82 -6.05 -0.67 -0.94
N VAL A 83 -6.61 -1.20 0.14
CA VAL A 83 -6.70 -0.49 1.41
C VAL A 83 -6.20 -1.39 2.53
N ILE A 84 -5.25 -0.89 3.34
CA ILE A 84 -4.98 -1.47 4.64
C ILE A 84 -5.88 -0.74 5.63
N LEU A 85 -6.77 -1.47 6.28
CA LEU A 85 -7.64 -0.96 7.33
C LEU A 85 -7.27 -1.60 8.65
N ARG A 86 -7.07 -0.78 9.68
CA ARG A 86 -7.02 -1.23 11.08
C ARG A 86 -8.11 -0.52 11.86
N ASN A 87 -8.92 -1.29 12.57
CA ASN A 87 -9.97 -0.81 13.46
C ASN A 87 -10.06 -1.72 14.69
N SER A 88 -11.08 -1.52 15.53
CA SER A 88 -11.31 -2.33 16.76
C SER A 88 -11.56 -3.82 16.49
N GLU A 89 -11.89 -4.21 15.26
CA GLU A 89 -12.21 -5.60 14.89
C GLU A 89 -11.00 -6.37 14.34
N GLY A 90 -9.93 -5.67 13.94
CA GLY A 90 -8.72 -6.30 13.40
C GLY A 90 -8.04 -5.48 12.31
N VAL A 91 -7.18 -6.14 11.57
CA VAL A 91 -6.45 -5.60 10.43
C VAL A 91 -6.96 -6.28 9.16
N TYR A 92 -7.11 -5.50 8.09
CA TYR A 92 -7.64 -5.96 6.82
C TYR A 92 -6.78 -5.47 5.67
N ILE A 93 -6.58 -6.31 4.65
CA ILE A 93 -6.28 -5.88 3.29
C ILE A 93 -7.58 -5.94 2.51
N VAL A 94 -8.06 -4.81 2.03
CA VAL A 94 -9.31 -4.70 1.28
C VAL A 94 -8.99 -4.44 -0.18
N THR A 95 -9.58 -5.22 -1.07
CA THR A 95 -9.57 -5.01 -2.52
C THR A 95 -10.98 -4.63 -2.97
N PRO A 96 -11.30 -3.33 -2.97
CA PRO A 96 -12.66 -2.86 -3.20
C PRO A 96 -13.23 -3.27 -4.56
N SER A 97 -12.39 -3.31 -5.60
CA SER A 97 -12.79 -3.73 -6.96
C SER A 97 -13.27 -5.19 -7.05
N LEU A 98 -12.96 -6.02 -6.05
CA LEU A 98 -13.40 -7.39 -5.95
C LEU A 98 -14.46 -7.60 -4.87
N ASN A 99 -14.76 -6.57 -4.08
CA ASN A 99 -15.62 -6.64 -2.88
C ASN A 99 -15.13 -7.69 -1.87
N LYS A 100 -13.79 -7.84 -1.78
CA LYS A 100 -13.11 -8.86 -0.95
C LYS A 100 -12.14 -8.23 0.03
N SER A 101 -11.97 -8.89 1.16
CA SER A 101 -10.95 -8.51 2.16
C SER A 101 -10.33 -9.72 2.83
N PHE A 102 -9.04 -9.65 3.10
CA PHE A 102 -8.35 -10.55 4.02
C PHE A 102 -8.40 -9.94 5.42
N LYS A 103 -8.86 -10.69 6.42
CA LYS A 103 -8.89 -10.29 7.83
C LYS A 103 -7.88 -11.09 8.63
N PHE A 104 -6.99 -10.42 9.35
CA PHE A 104 -6.00 -11.09 10.18
C PHE A 104 -5.81 -10.42 11.53
N GLN A 105 -5.36 -11.24 12.51
CA GLN A 105 -4.88 -10.81 13.82
C GLN A 105 -3.40 -10.46 13.67
N SER A 106 -3.03 -9.24 13.87
CA SER A 106 -1.67 -8.76 13.67
C SER A 106 -1.37 -7.56 14.56
N ASP A 107 -0.12 -7.43 14.95
CA ASP A 107 0.39 -6.22 15.63
C ASP A 107 0.71 -5.08 14.64
N TRP A 108 0.39 -5.28 13.36
CA TRP A 108 0.56 -4.22 12.36
C TRP A 108 -0.12 -2.92 12.85
N PRO A 109 0.50 -1.72 12.73
CA PRO A 109 1.79 -1.46 12.03
C PRO A 109 3.03 -1.64 12.90
N TYR A 110 2.93 -2.04 14.15
CA TYR A 110 4.00 -1.99 15.16
C TYR A 110 5.03 -3.09 15.05
N ASN A 111 4.80 -4.11 14.24
CA ASN A 111 5.73 -5.24 14.05
C ASN A 111 6.83 -4.97 13.01
N ASN A 112 6.70 -3.92 12.20
CA ASN A 112 7.68 -3.53 11.17
C ASN A 112 7.62 -2.03 10.87
N SER A 113 8.66 -1.49 10.23
CA SER A 113 8.72 -0.09 9.80
C SER A 113 7.73 0.20 8.68
N GLN A 114 7.11 1.39 8.71
CA GLN A 114 6.14 1.85 7.71
C GLN A 114 6.51 3.27 7.27
N VAL A 115 6.97 3.44 6.03
CA VAL A 115 7.50 4.72 5.51
C VAL A 115 6.46 5.84 5.43
N TYR A 116 5.19 5.50 5.46
CA TYR A 116 4.07 6.44 5.33
C TYR A 116 3.34 6.72 6.65
N LEU A 117 3.75 6.10 7.78
CA LEU A 117 3.14 6.33 9.10
C LEU A 117 4.02 7.20 9.98
N LEU A 118 3.48 8.34 10.42
CA LEU A 118 4.22 9.30 11.27
C LEU A 118 4.69 8.67 12.59
N SER A 119 3.89 7.79 13.18
CA SER A 119 4.25 7.06 14.41
C SER A 119 5.42 6.11 14.17
N SER A 120 5.41 5.35 13.07
CA SER A 120 6.50 4.42 12.72
C SER A 120 7.82 5.17 12.47
N LEU A 121 7.77 6.28 11.73
CA LEU A 121 8.96 7.12 11.52
C LEU A 121 9.52 7.67 12.85
N LEU A 122 8.63 8.09 13.75
CA LEU A 122 9.02 8.58 15.08
C LEU A 122 9.67 7.48 15.91
N ASP A 123 9.08 6.29 15.92
CA ASP A 123 9.56 5.14 16.69
C ASP A 123 10.94 4.68 16.19
N ASP A 124 11.12 4.53 14.88
CA ASP A 124 12.40 4.16 14.29
C ASP A 124 13.51 5.15 14.63
N ILE A 125 13.21 6.48 14.53
CA ILE A 125 14.20 7.50 14.88
C ILE A 125 14.49 7.51 16.39
N THR A 126 13.45 7.35 17.22
CA THR A 126 13.60 7.46 18.68
C THR A 126 14.34 6.28 19.27
N ASN A 127 14.08 5.07 18.77
CA ASN A 127 14.64 3.82 19.29
C ASN A 127 16.07 3.52 18.79
N ASP A 128 16.52 4.18 17.72
CA ASP A 128 17.88 4.00 17.23
C ASP A 128 18.88 4.91 18.00
N GLU A 129 19.67 4.32 18.88
CA GLU A 129 20.73 5.04 19.62
C GLU A 129 21.86 5.53 18.71
N ASN A 130 22.05 4.93 17.53
CA ASN A 130 23.10 5.25 16.56
C ASN A 130 22.60 6.15 15.41
N ARG A 131 21.37 6.66 15.50
CA ARG A 131 20.83 7.58 14.50
C ARG A 131 21.74 8.77 14.27
N THR A 132 21.73 9.30 13.08
CA THR A 132 22.45 10.53 12.75
C THR A 132 21.50 11.66 12.43
N PHE A 133 21.98 12.89 12.62
CA PHE A 133 21.22 14.12 12.38
C PHE A 133 22.02 15.10 11.55
N GLU A 134 21.39 15.71 10.56
CA GLU A 134 21.96 16.77 9.74
C GLU A 134 20.99 17.97 9.72
N ASP A 135 21.50 19.17 10.03
CA ASP A 135 20.80 20.46 9.86
C ASP A 135 21.26 21.10 8.56
N SER A 136 20.34 21.35 7.64
CA SER A 136 20.59 21.98 6.34
C SER A 136 19.78 23.25 6.14
N SER A 137 20.10 24.00 5.10
CA SER A 137 19.31 25.21 4.73
C SER A 137 17.86 24.88 4.40
N GLU A 138 17.60 23.67 3.86
CA GLU A 138 16.27 23.26 3.41
C GLU A 138 15.43 22.62 4.52
N GLY A 139 16.07 22.04 5.54
CA GLY A 139 15.38 21.34 6.62
C GLY A 139 16.33 20.48 7.44
N TYR A 140 15.80 19.39 7.96
CA TYR A 140 16.54 18.48 8.83
C TYR A 140 16.49 17.07 8.24
N ILE A 141 17.55 16.27 8.49
CA ILE A 141 17.59 14.90 8.03
C ILE A 141 17.96 14.03 9.22
N PHE A 142 17.14 13.00 9.49
CA PHE A 142 17.49 11.92 10.39
C PHE A 142 17.79 10.67 9.57
N THR A 143 18.84 9.96 9.94
CA THR A 143 19.10 8.62 9.43
C THR A 143 19.02 7.65 10.58
N SER A 144 18.16 6.65 10.48
CA SER A 144 17.94 5.61 11.48
C SER A 144 17.91 4.21 10.85
N THR A 145 18.09 3.19 11.66
CA THR A 145 17.81 1.80 11.28
C THR A 145 16.33 1.58 11.06
N VAL A 146 15.97 0.53 10.32
CA VAL A 146 14.60 0.10 10.07
C VAL A 146 14.42 -1.37 10.40
N ASN A 147 13.18 -1.77 10.61
CA ASN A 147 12.79 -3.15 10.84
C ASN A 147 11.86 -3.64 9.72
N TYR A 148 12.42 -4.36 8.75
CA TYR A 148 11.69 -5.07 7.71
C TYR A 148 11.99 -6.57 7.82
N PRO A 149 11.27 -7.32 8.67
CA PRO A 149 11.61 -8.72 8.99
C PRO A 149 11.59 -9.63 7.77
N ASN A 150 10.80 -9.27 6.76
CA ASN A 150 10.69 -10.02 5.51
C ASN A 150 11.68 -9.56 4.42
N ASN A 151 12.51 -8.55 4.71
CA ASN A 151 13.54 -8.05 3.79
C ASN A 151 14.76 -7.50 4.55
N GLU A 152 15.62 -8.40 5.00
CA GLU A 152 16.83 -8.07 5.77
C GLU A 152 17.84 -7.19 5.02
N LYS A 153 17.67 -7.01 3.70
CA LYS A 153 18.51 -6.09 2.92
C LYS A 153 18.19 -4.63 3.20
N LEU A 154 16.95 -4.32 3.62
CA LEU A 154 16.55 -2.97 4.01
C LEU A 154 17.06 -2.67 5.42
N ILE A 155 18.05 -1.79 5.54
CA ILE A 155 18.79 -1.61 6.79
C ILE A 155 18.64 -0.23 7.42
N LYS A 156 18.35 0.78 6.62
CA LYS A 156 18.31 2.18 7.06
C LYS A 156 17.20 2.95 6.36
N GLN A 157 16.77 4.02 7.00
CA GLN A 157 15.99 5.06 6.35
C GLN A 157 16.60 6.44 6.56
N LYS A 158 16.37 7.33 5.60
CA LYS A 158 16.59 8.78 5.72
C LYS A 158 15.24 9.46 5.72
N VAL A 159 14.94 10.18 6.79
CA VAL A 159 13.73 10.99 6.92
C VAL A 159 14.10 12.45 6.79
N TYR A 160 13.59 13.10 5.77
CA TYR A 160 13.79 14.52 5.48
C TYR A 160 12.63 15.31 6.06
N PHE A 161 12.92 16.33 6.84
CA PHE A 161 11.94 17.20 7.49
C PHE A 161 12.02 18.61 6.95
N GLY A 162 10.86 19.23 6.78
CA GLY A 162 10.75 20.67 6.57
C GLY A 162 11.08 21.49 7.83
N LYS A 163 11.16 22.81 7.69
CA LYS A 163 11.34 23.73 8.82
C LYS A 163 10.15 23.76 9.80
N ASP A 164 9.05 23.20 9.39
CA ASP A 164 7.85 22.97 10.21
C ASP A 164 7.90 21.65 11.00
N TYR A 165 9.02 20.90 10.95
CA TYR A 165 9.22 19.62 11.64
C TYR A 165 8.27 18.51 11.23
N LEU A 166 7.71 18.56 10.02
CA LEU A 166 6.97 17.45 9.41
C LEU A 166 7.83 16.79 8.33
N PRO A 167 7.69 15.49 8.12
CA PRO A 167 8.43 14.81 7.08
C PRO A 167 7.97 15.29 5.69
N THR A 168 8.93 15.47 4.80
CA THR A 168 8.71 15.82 3.39
C THR A 168 9.05 14.66 2.47
N LYS A 169 10.01 13.83 2.88
CA LYS A 169 10.45 12.65 2.13
C LYS A 169 11.03 11.61 3.09
N VAL A 170 10.87 10.33 2.72
CA VAL A 170 11.56 9.20 3.34
C VAL A 170 12.20 8.35 2.25
N GLU A 171 13.41 7.89 2.47
CA GLU A 171 14.11 6.91 1.64
C GLU A 171 14.52 5.72 2.49
N VAL A 172 14.06 4.51 2.15
CA VAL A 172 14.54 3.27 2.75
C VAL A 172 15.63 2.68 1.88
N ILE A 173 16.76 2.40 2.49
CA ILE A 173 18.03 2.13 1.85
C ILE A 173 18.49 0.71 2.18
N ASP A 174 18.92 -0.01 1.16
CA ASP A 174 19.45 -1.36 1.27
C ASP A 174 20.94 -1.39 1.69
N THR A 175 21.48 -2.61 1.80
CA THR A 175 22.89 -2.87 2.12
C THR A 175 23.86 -2.31 1.10
N ASP A 176 23.44 -2.09 -0.14
CA ASP A 176 24.27 -1.55 -1.23
C ASP A 176 24.20 -0.01 -1.27
N GLY A 177 23.42 0.60 -0.38
CA GLY A 177 23.24 2.04 -0.28
C GLY A 177 22.21 2.61 -1.29
N LYS A 178 21.43 1.76 -1.93
CA LYS A 178 20.41 2.14 -2.90
C LYS A 178 19.06 2.33 -2.21
N ALA A 179 18.34 3.40 -2.55
CA ALA A 179 16.96 3.58 -2.12
C ALA A 179 16.06 2.54 -2.82
N GLN A 180 15.38 1.73 -2.03
CA GLN A 180 14.44 0.71 -2.48
C GLN A 180 12.99 1.16 -2.33
N ILE A 181 12.71 2.04 -1.35
CA ILE A 181 11.41 2.65 -1.17
C ILE A 181 11.63 4.15 -0.99
N THR A 182 10.89 4.96 -1.72
CA THR A 182 10.88 6.41 -1.56
C THR A 182 9.43 6.87 -1.36
N MET A 183 9.16 7.56 -0.24
CA MET A 183 7.88 8.22 0.02
C MET A 183 8.08 9.73 0.00
N LYS A 184 7.28 10.45 -0.77
CA LYS A 184 7.21 11.92 -0.78
C LYS A 184 5.86 12.34 -0.24
N PHE A 185 5.85 13.25 0.74
CA PHE A 185 4.62 13.75 1.34
C PHE A 185 4.19 15.03 0.65
N ASP A 186 2.97 15.06 0.12
CA ASP A 186 2.38 16.25 -0.51
C ASP A 186 1.69 17.13 0.53
N LYS A 187 0.93 16.50 1.41
CA LYS A 187 0.15 17.16 2.45
C LYS A 187 0.13 16.34 3.74
N ILE A 188 0.28 17.00 4.87
CA ILE A 188 0.06 16.43 6.21
C ILE A 188 -0.84 17.39 6.98
N ASP A 189 -2.07 16.93 7.30
CA ASP A 189 -3.06 17.69 8.07
C ASP A 189 -3.31 16.99 9.41
N LEU A 190 -2.79 17.56 10.50
CA LEU A 190 -2.90 17.02 11.85
C LEU A 190 -4.22 17.40 12.57
N ARG A 191 -5.19 17.93 11.85
CA ARG A 191 -6.47 18.42 12.40
C ARG A 191 -7.70 17.87 11.68
N THR A 192 -7.52 16.90 10.81
CA THR A 192 -8.62 16.26 10.06
C THR A 192 -9.54 15.52 11.02
N GLU A 193 -10.83 15.76 10.91
CA GLU A 193 -11.85 15.02 11.65
C GLU A 193 -12.48 13.97 10.73
N PHE A 194 -12.76 12.80 11.28
CA PHE A 194 -13.41 11.70 10.58
C PHE A 194 -14.76 11.40 11.22
N ASN A 195 -15.75 11.06 10.41
CA ASN A 195 -17.04 10.58 10.92
C ASN A 195 -16.88 9.19 11.57
N ASP A 196 -17.90 8.76 12.31
CA ASP A 196 -17.84 7.54 13.10
C ASP A 196 -17.71 6.27 12.27
N THR A 197 -18.19 6.26 11.02
CA THR A 197 -18.17 5.10 10.12
C THR A 197 -16.98 5.10 9.17
N TYR A 198 -16.11 6.10 9.21
CA TYR A 198 -15.01 6.25 8.26
C TYR A 198 -14.04 5.06 8.23
N PHE A 199 -13.86 4.40 9.38
CA PHE A 199 -12.98 3.24 9.55
C PHE A 199 -13.75 1.91 9.60
N ASP A 200 -15.02 1.89 9.21
CA ASP A 200 -15.80 0.67 9.11
C ASP A 200 -15.49 -0.06 7.81
N LEU A 201 -15.28 -1.37 7.89
CA LEU A 201 -15.00 -2.19 6.72
C LEU A 201 -16.10 -2.09 5.67
N ASN A 202 -17.37 -2.17 6.09
CA ASN A 202 -18.51 -2.11 5.20
C ASN A 202 -18.58 -0.78 4.41
N SER A 203 -18.19 0.36 5.03
CA SER A 203 -18.17 1.64 4.32
C SER A 203 -17.15 1.68 3.18
N ILE A 204 -16.12 0.84 3.24
CA ILE A 204 -15.10 0.73 2.18
C ILE A 204 -15.58 -0.20 1.06
N LEU A 205 -16.21 -1.30 1.40
CA LEU A 205 -16.73 -2.28 0.45
C LEU A 205 -18.01 -1.78 -0.24
N ASP A 206 -18.95 -1.18 0.51
CA ASP A 206 -20.20 -0.67 -0.03
C ASP A 206 -20.05 0.54 -0.96
N THR A 207 -18.91 1.24 -0.95
CA THR A 207 -18.66 2.37 -1.86
C THR A 207 -18.32 1.95 -3.29
N ASN A 208 -18.14 0.65 -3.57
CA ASN A 208 -17.88 0.13 -4.92
C ASN A 208 -19.14 -0.43 -5.59
N ILE A 209 -20.16 0.41 -5.74
CA ILE A 209 -21.19 0.15 -6.72
C ILE A 209 -20.51 0.23 -8.10
N ASN A 210 -20.49 -0.92 -8.78
CA ASN A 210 -20.10 -1.23 -10.15
C ASN A 210 -19.52 -0.07 -10.99
N PRO A 211 -18.24 -0.13 -11.42
CA PRO A 211 -17.64 0.92 -12.27
C PRO A 211 -18.40 1.20 -13.57
N GLU A 212 -19.22 0.26 -14.06
CA GLU A 212 -20.03 0.44 -15.27
C GLU A 212 -21.23 1.37 -15.07
N GLU A 213 -21.78 1.51 -13.86
CA GLU A 213 -22.90 2.42 -13.60
C GLU A 213 -22.45 3.89 -13.44
N LYS A 214 -21.21 4.17 -13.07
CA LYS A 214 -20.70 5.54 -12.96
C LYS A 214 -20.44 6.26 -14.29
N LYS A 215 -20.35 5.54 -15.41
CA LYS A 215 -20.15 6.16 -16.73
C LYS A 215 -21.44 6.71 -17.34
N THR A 216 -22.63 6.46 -16.75
CA THR A 216 -23.92 6.85 -17.33
C THR A 216 -24.51 8.13 -16.72
N GLU A 217 -23.96 8.66 -15.62
CA GLU A 217 -24.57 9.82 -14.94
C GLU A 217 -23.96 11.20 -15.26
N GLU A 218 -22.86 11.29 -16.01
CA GLU A 218 -22.20 12.59 -16.27
C GLU A 218 -22.53 13.27 -17.61
N THR A 219 -23.53 12.86 -18.39
CA THR A 219 -23.95 13.68 -19.53
C THR A 219 -25.43 13.55 -19.84
N LYS A 220 -26.25 14.42 -19.28
CA LYS A 220 -27.49 14.85 -19.92
C LYS A 220 -27.81 16.31 -19.62
N PRO A 221 -27.80 17.18 -20.64
CA PRO A 221 -28.47 18.46 -20.57
C PRO A 221 -30.02 18.22 -20.64
N LYS A 222 -30.71 18.94 -19.81
CA LYS A 222 -32.18 19.06 -19.88
C LYS A 222 -32.59 19.74 -21.18
N ASP A 223 -33.50 19.12 -21.94
CA ASP A 223 -34.51 19.87 -22.67
C ASP A 223 -35.78 19.03 -22.80
N ASN A 224 -36.91 19.77 -22.73
CA ASN A 224 -38.28 19.33 -22.67
C ASN A 224 -38.77 18.79 -24.02
N GLU A 225 -39.70 17.85 -24.04
CA GLU A 225 -41.09 17.98 -24.48
C GLU A 225 -41.79 16.62 -24.69
N THR A 226 -43.06 16.62 -24.39
CA THR A 226 -44.09 15.55 -24.26
C THR A 226 -44.79 15.26 -25.61
N PRO A 227 -45.78 14.38 -25.71
CA PRO A 227 -45.84 12.91 -25.74
C PRO A 227 -46.49 12.37 -27.04
N SER A 228 -46.45 11.05 -27.30
CA SER A 228 -47.65 10.35 -27.90
C SER A 228 -47.44 8.83 -28.09
N GLU A 229 -48.38 8.09 -27.57
CA GLU A 229 -49.11 6.91 -28.03
C GLU A 229 -48.41 5.56 -28.35
N THR A 230 -48.71 4.61 -27.47
CA THR A 230 -49.38 3.29 -27.64
C THR A 230 -48.96 2.36 -28.80
N GLN A 231 -48.40 1.18 -28.45
CA GLN A 231 -48.89 -0.16 -28.80
C GLN A 231 -48.03 -1.28 -28.21
N GLU A 232 -48.62 -2.11 -27.34
CA GLU A 232 -48.28 -3.51 -27.11
C GLU A 232 -49.08 -4.40 -28.08
N PRO A 233 -48.84 -5.73 -28.19
CA PRO A 233 -47.88 -6.63 -27.63
C PRO A 233 -47.28 -7.62 -28.68
N ASN A 234 -46.13 -8.25 -28.38
CA ASN A 234 -45.99 -9.66 -28.78
C ASN A 234 -45.00 -10.40 -27.88
N SER A 235 -45.53 -11.43 -27.25
CA SER A 235 -44.82 -12.45 -26.51
C SER A 235 -43.97 -13.31 -27.45
N ASN A 236 -42.65 -13.38 -27.18
CA ASN A 236 -41.88 -14.59 -27.48
C ASN A 236 -40.95 -14.86 -26.32
N THR A 237 -41.30 -15.94 -25.64
CA THR A 237 -40.49 -16.59 -24.61
C THR A 237 -39.39 -17.36 -25.33
N ASP A 238 -38.27 -16.74 -25.55
CA ASP A 238 -37.02 -17.46 -25.82
C ASP A 238 -36.27 -17.61 -24.49
N ASN A 239 -36.34 -18.84 -23.98
CA ASN A 239 -35.40 -19.35 -22.96
C ASN A 239 -34.01 -19.34 -23.57
N GLU A 240 -33.33 -18.22 -23.55
CA GLU A 240 -31.85 -18.23 -23.69
C GLU A 240 -31.26 -18.82 -22.42
N ASN A 241 -30.90 -20.06 -22.56
CA ASN A 241 -29.96 -20.74 -21.68
C ASN A 241 -28.63 -19.94 -21.77
N LYS A 242 -28.47 -18.90 -20.95
CA LYS A 242 -27.21 -18.22 -20.76
C LYS A 242 -26.24 -19.24 -20.18
N THR A 243 -25.51 -19.92 -21.06
CA THR A 243 -24.29 -20.61 -20.69
C THR A 243 -23.44 -19.57 -19.96
N LYS A 244 -23.22 -19.77 -18.67
CA LYS A 244 -22.29 -18.97 -17.88
C LYS A 244 -20.93 -19.08 -18.60
N GLU A 245 -20.49 -18.04 -19.28
CA GLU A 245 -19.13 -17.99 -19.79
C GLU A 245 -18.18 -18.17 -18.61
N THR A 246 -17.47 -19.27 -18.60
CA THR A 246 -16.49 -19.58 -17.55
C THR A 246 -15.30 -18.69 -17.82
N ALA A 247 -14.91 -17.86 -16.86
CA ALA A 247 -13.72 -17.05 -16.98
C ALA A 247 -12.49 -17.96 -17.12
N THR A 248 -11.63 -17.68 -18.09
CA THR A 248 -10.43 -18.44 -18.42
C THR A 248 -9.17 -17.65 -18.10
N ILE A 249 -8.09 -18.35 -17.80
CA ILE A 249 -6.75 -17.75 -17.66
C ILE A 249 -6.11 -17.79 -19.04
N ASP A 250 -6.02 -16.63 -19.70
CA ASP A 250 -5.51 -16.55 -21.08
C ASP A 250 -3.98 -16.74 -21.10
N ASP A 251 -3.27 -16.09 -20.18
CA ASP A 251 -1.82 -16.18 -20.06
C ASP A 251 -1.41 -16.77 -18.70
N ILE A 252 -0.48 -17.71 -18.73
CA ILE A 252 0.09 -18.32 -17.52
C ILE A 252 1.24 -17.44 -17.05
N ILE A 253 1.22 -17.07 -15.79
CA ILE A 253 2.26 -16.21 -15.19
C ILE A 253 3.25 -17.09 -14.41
N TYR A 254 4.47 -17.17 -14.90
CA TYR A 254 5.52 -17.93 -14.25
C TYR A 254 6.38 -17.04 -13.35
N PRO A 255 6.87 -17.57 -12.21
CA PRO A 255 7.91 -16.87 -11.45
C PRO A 255 9.16 -16.67 -12.32
N MET A 256 9.67 -15.42 -12.37
CA MET A 256 10.91 -15.11 -13.09
C MET A 256 12.16 -15.52 -12.30
N TYR A 257 12.00 -15.73 -10.98
CA TYR A 257 13.04 -16.27 -10.11
C TYR A 257 12.60 -17.63 -9.57
N LEU A 258 13.49 -18.62 -9.70
CA LEU A 258 13.35 -19.94 -9.07
C LEU A 258 14.55 -20.19 -8.15
N PRO A 259 14.33 -20.71 -6.95
CA PRO A 259 15.43 -21.15 -6.09
C PRO A 259 16.29 -22.22 -6.79
N VAL A 260 17.57 -22.29 -6.39
CA VAL A 260 18.53 -23.25 -6.97
C VAL A 260 17.98 -24.67 -6.84
N ASN A 261 18.18 -25.49 -7.89
CA ASN A 261 17.71 -26.88 -7.97
C ASN A 261 16.18 -27.05 -7.80
N THR A 262 15.39 -26.05 -8.20
CA THR A 262 13.93 -26.11 -8.17
C THR A 262 13.39 -25.90 -9.57
N TYR A 263 12.50 -26.77 -10.02
CA TYR A 263 12.04 -26.84 -11.41
C TYR A 263 10.53 -27.05 -11.48
N LEU A 264 9.86 -26.51 -12.49
CA LEU A 264 8.47 -26.84 -12.80
C LEU A 264 8.35 -28.30 -13.21
N THR A 265 7.52 -29.05 -12.51
CA THR A 265 7.32 -30.50 -12.75
C THR A 265 5.91 -30.90 -13.13
N SER A 266 4.91 -30.07 -12.77
CA SER A 266 3.52 -30.24 -13.19
C SER A 266 2.86 -28.91 -13.45
N GLN A 267 1.96 -28.93 -14.42
CA GLN A 267 1.05 -27.84 -14.76
C GLN A 267 -0.32 -28.44 -15.02
N GLU A 268 -1.29 -28.09 -14.19
CA GLU A 268 -2.63 -28.64 -14.24
C GLU A 268 -3.65 -27.51 -14.34
N ARG A 269 -4.58 -27.63 -15.29
CA ARG A 269 -5.75 -26.76 -15.41
C ARG A 269 -6.96 -27.49 -14.88
N VAL A 270 -7.65 -26.90 -13.93
CA VAL A 270 -8.83 -27.46 -13.27
C VAL A 270 -9.99 -26.52 -13.49
N ASN A 271 -11.06 -27.01 -14.11
CA ASN A 271 -12.31 -26.27 -14.19
C ASN A 271 -13.05 -26.39 -12.85
N THR A 272 -13.38 -25.26 -12.25
CA THR A 272 -14.20 -25.17 -11.04
C THR A 272 -15.54 -24.53 -11.36
N ASP A 273 -16.49 -24.59 -10.45
CA ASP A 273 -17.78 -23.88 -10.60
C ASP A 273 -17.58 -22.36 -10.72
N ASP A 274 -16.44 -21.88 -10.26
CA ASP A 274 -16.05 -20.47 -10.22
C ASP A 274 -15.14 -20.04 -11.37
N GLY A 275 -14.69 -20.91 -12.22
CA GLY A 275 -13.81 -20.61 -13.35
C GLY A 275 -12.65 -21.59 -13.47
N GLU A 276 -11.67 -21.20 -14.26
CA GLU A 276 -10.46 -21.98 -14.43
C GLU A 276 -9.45 -21.69 -13.32
N ARG A 277 -8.84 -22.74 -12.80
CA ARG A 277 -7.72 -22.69 -11.86
C ARG A 277 -6.52 -23.36 -12.48
N LEU A 278 -5.38 -22.69 -12.46
CA LEU A 278 -4.10 -23.24 -12.87
C LEU A 278 -3.27 -23.58 -11.63
N ILE A 279 -2.70 -24.78 -11.61
CA ILE A 279 -1.83 -25.27 -10.53
C ILE A 279 -0.47 -25.58 -11.13
N LEU A 280 0.54 -24.83 -10.69
CA LEU A 280 1.94 -25.02 -11.06
C LEU A 280 2.69 -25.65 -9.90
N THR A 281 3.24 -26.85 -10.08
CA THR A 281 4.02 -27.55 -9.06
C THR A 281 5.49 -27.48 -9.40
N PHE A 282 6.27 -26.94 -8.47
CA PHE A 282 7.72 -26.88 -8.56
C PHE A 282 8.34 -27.81 -7.53
N THR A 283 9.26 -28.67 -7.97
CA THR A 283 9.93 -29.64 -7.10
C THR A 283 11.43 -29.48 -7.14
N GLY A 284 12.09 -29.89 -6.05
CA GLY A 284 13.53 -29.76 -5.86
C GLY A 284 13.87 -29.42 -4.42
N ASP A 285 15.00 -28.74 -4.22
CA ASP A 285 15.48 -28.39 -2.89
C ASP A 285 14.52 -27.42 -2.15
N LYS A 286 13.80 -26.59 -2.92
CA LYS A 286 12.86 -25.58 -2.45
C LYS A 286 11.49 -25.74 -3.13
N SER A 287 10.87 -26.88 -2.92
CA SER A 287 9.58 -27.22 -3.55
C SER A 287 8.47 -26.25 -3.11
N PHE A 288 7.60 -25.87 -4.05
CA PHE A 288 6.42 -25.05 -3.81
C PHE A 288 5.32 -25.28 -4.84
N VAL A 289 4.12 -24.85 -4.51
CA VAL A 289 2.97 -24.83 -5.42
C VAL A 289 2.53 -23.38 -5.60
N LEU A 290 2.33 -22.97 -6.84
CA LEU A 290 1.68 -21.72 -7.22
C LEU A 290 0.34 -22.02 -7.84
N MET A 291 -0.71 -21.39 -7.34
CA MET A 291 -2.05 -21.48 -7.87
C MET A 291 -2.46 -20.10 -8.39
N GLU A 292 -3.04 -20.08 -9.59
CA GLU A 292 -3.60 -18.90 -10.24
C GLU A 292 -5.07 -19.14 -10.51
N GLU A 293 -5.92 -18.19 -10.20
CA GLU A 293 -7.36 -18.24 -10.45
C GLU A 293 -7.87 -16.86 -10.87
N VAL A 294 -8.83 -16.82 -11.78
CA VAL A 294 -9.43 -15.52 -12.15
C VAL A 294 -10.13 -14.92 -10.94
N ALA A 295 -9.67 -13.75 -10.54
CA ALA A 295 -10.27 -13.02 -9.42
C ALA A 295 -11.65 -12.52 -9.79
N LYS A 296 -12.67 -12.89 -9.00
CA LYS A 296 -14.07 -12.52 -9.26
C LYS A 296 -14.56 -11.52 -8.25
N PHE A 297 -15.39 -10.60 -8.74
CA PHE A 297 -16.17 -9.74 -7.88
C PHE A 297 -17.17 -10.58 -7.07
N SER A 298 -17.24 -10.32 -5.77
CA SER A 298 -18.21 -10.93 -4.88
C SER A 298 -19.45 -10.02 -4.75
N GLU A 299 -20.64 -10.54 -5.03
CA GLU A 299 -21.90 -9.78 -4.92
C GLU A 299 -22.19 -9.32 -3.48
N VAL A 300 -21.65 -10.02 -2.51
CA VAL A 300 -21.70 -9.66 -1.09
C VAL A 300 -20.28 -9.46 -0.56
N PRO A 301 -20.06 -8.56 0.41
CA PRO A 301 -18.74 -8.39 1.02
C PRO A 301 -18.14 -9.72 1.49
N GLU A 302 -17.00 -10.12 0.95
CA GLU A 302 -16.33 -11.36 1.31
C GLU A 302 -15.17 -11.05 2.27
N ILE A 303 -15.21 -11.68 3.45
CA ILE A 303 -14.16 -11.53 4.46
C ILE A 303 -13.46 -12.88 4.62
N ILE A 304 -12.20 -12.95 4.23
CA ILE A 304 -11.38 -14.17 4.25
C ILE A 304 -10.49 -14.12 5.50
N PRO A 305 -10.76 -14.92 6.53
CA PRO A 305 -9.89 -15.00 7.70
C PRO A 305 -8.52 -15.56 7.31
N THR A 306 -7.45 -14.92 7.76
CA THR A 306 -6.09 -15.36 7.45
C THR A 306 -5.12 -15.06 8.58
N TYR A 307 -3.92 -15.59 8.48
CA TYR A 307 -2.79 -15.32 9.35
C TYR A 307 -1.73 -14.50 8.61
N GLY A 308 -0.79 -13.91 9.34
CA GLY A 308 0.33 -13.18 8.77
C GLY A 308 0.18 -11.67 8.84
N SER A 309 0.80 -10.98 7.91
CA SER A 309 0.83 -9.51 7.85
C SER A 309 0.75 -9.00 6.41
N PRO A 310 0.32 -7.73 6.21
CA PRO A 310 0.35 -7.08 4.91
C PRO A 310 1.79 -6.83 4.47
N GLU A 311 2.07 -7.15 3.21
CA GLU A 311 3.34 -6.88 2.56
C GLU A 311 3.10 -6.32 1.17
N LEU A 312 3.81 -5.29 0.78
CA LEU A 312 3.75 -4.74 -0.58
C LEU A 312 4.75 -5.50 -1.47
N ILE A 313 4.24 -6.16 -2.51
CA ILE A 313 5.00 -7.08 -3.38
C ILE A 313 5.07 -6.60 -4.83
N GLY A 314 5.42 -5.36 -5.07
CA GLY A 314 5.40 -4.79 -6.41
C GLY A 314 4.09 -4.07 -6.67
N SER A 315 3.23 -4.59 -7.58
CA SER A 315 1.98 -3.92 -7.96
C SER A 315 0.84 -4.05 -6.95
N SER A 316 0.99 -4.87 -5.90
CA SER A 316 -0.12 -5.31 -5.07
C SER A 316 0.28 -5.54 -3.61
N LEU A 317 -0.70 -5.48 -2.71
CA LEU A 317 -0.57 -5.97 -1.33
C LEU A 317 -0.85 -7.46 -1.27
N ALA A 318 0.00 -8.18 -0.56
CA ALA A 318 -0.16 -9.60 -0.26
C ALA A 318 -0.34 -9.83 1.23
N VAL A 319 -1.03 -10.90 1.58
CA VAL A 319 -0.97 -11.50 2.91
C VAL A 319 0.17 -12.52 2.93
N ILE A 320 1.16 -12.27 3.76
CA ILE A 320 2.33 -13.15 3.91
C ILE A 320 2.29 -13.81 5.27
N ASN A 321 2.48 -15.13 5.29
CA ASN A 321 2.73 -15.90 6.50
C ASN A 321 4.00 -16.76 6.36
N ASP A 322 4.29 -17.59 7.36
CA ASP A 322 5.55 -18.35 7.43
C ASP A 322 5.80 -19.23 6.21
N ASN A 323 4.75 -19.75 5.56
CA ASN A 323 4.87 -20.75 4.49
C ASN A 323 3.97 -20.47 3.28
N SER A 324 3.23 -19.35 3.24
CA SER A 324 2.39 -19.02 2.09
C SER A 324 2.24 -17.54 1.86
N ALA A 325 1.84 -17.20 0.64
CA ALA A 325 1.43 -15.87 0.22
C ALA A 325 0.10 -15.94 -0.52
N ASN A 326 -0.78 -14.96 -0.29
CA ASN A 326 -2.02 -14.79 -1.04
C ASN A 326 -2.18 -13.32 -1.45
N TRP A 327 -2.47 -13.07 -2.73
CA TRP A 327 -2.66 -11.71 -3.23
C TRP A 327 -3.52 -11.68 -4.49
N PHE A 328 -4.05 -10.49 -4.80
CA PHE A 328 -4.76 -10.20 -6.04
C PHE A 328 -3.92 -9.25 -6.89
N ASP A 329 -3.69 -9.58 -8.14
CA ASP A 329 -3.02 -8.70 -9.09
C ASP A 329 -3.54 -8.91 -10.51
N ASN A 330 -3.79 -7.80 -11.23
CA ASN A 330 -4.23 -7.80 -12.63
C ASN A 330 -5.39 -8.77 -12.96
N GLY A 331 -6.37 -8.87 -12.05
CA GLY A 331 -7.55 -9.72 -12.24
C GLY A 331 -7.33 -11.20 -11.95
N ILE A 332 -6.17 -11.58 -11.40
CA ILE A 332 -5.85 -12.94 -10.96
C ILE A 332 -5.67 -12.94 -9.44
N GLU A 333 -6.19 -13.99 -8.81
CA GLU A 333 -5.88 -14.37 -7.43
C GLU A 333 -4.76 -15.40 -7.45
N TYR A 334 -3.71 -15.12 -6.69
CA TYR A 334 -2.54 -15.98 -6.57
C TYR A 334 -2.47 -16.55 -5.16
N TYR A 335 -2.14 -17.83 -5.07
CA TYR A 335 -1.79 -18.47 -3.82
C TYR A 335 -0.50 -19.28 -4.00
N LEU A 336 0.53 -18.95 -3.24
CA LEU A 336 1.80 -19.66 -3.23
C LEU A 336 2.00 -20.30 -1.85
N VAL A 337 2.38 -21.58 -1.83
CA VAL A 337 2.65 -22.31 -0.59
C VAL A 337 3.91 -23.17 -0.72
N SER A 338 4.69 -23.23 0.35
CA SER A 338 5.89 -24.09 0.46
C SER A 338 6.10 -24.52 1.91
N ASP A 339 6.36 -25.81 2.10
CA ASP A 339 6.69 -26.38 3.41
C ASP A 339 8.20 -26.31 3.74
N VAL A 340 9.02 -25.88 2.78
CA VAL A 340 10.49 -25.92 2.89
C VAL A 340 11.19 -24.60 2.70
N MET A 341 10.51 -23.59 2.14
CA MET A 341 11.05 -22.24 2.01
C MET A 341 10.86 -21.45 3.29
N LYS A 342 11.81 -20.57 3.60
CA LYS A 342 11.63 -19.50 4.58
C LYS A 342 10.86 -18.36 3.94
N THR A 343 10.30 -17.49 4.77
CA THR A 343 9.50 -16.35 4.32
C THR A 343 10.25 -15.42 3.37
N ASP A 344 11.55 -15.19 3.58
CA ASP A 344 12.39 -14.36 2.71
C ASP A 344 12.61 -14.99 1.33
N GLU A 345 12.82 -16.33 1.27
CA GLU A 345 12.93 -17.09 0.01
C GLU A 345 11.58 -17.11 -0.74
N LEU A 346 10.49 -17.34 0.00
CA LEU A 346 9.12 -17.33 -0.54
C LEU A 346 8.81 -15.98 -1.18
N LEU A 347 9.12 -14.88 -0.48
CA LEU A 347 8.93 -13.52 -1.00
C LEU A 347 9.76 -13.22 -2.25
N GLN A 348 10.97 -13.77 -2.40
CA GLN A 348 11.74 -13.60 -3.63
C GLN A 348 11.00 -14.23 -4.83
N VAL A 349 10.39 -15.41 -4.64
CA VAL A 349 9.56 -16.03 -5.69
C VAL A 349 8.32 -15.18 -5.96
N VAL A 350 7.56 -14.82 -4.93
CA VAL A 350 6.35 -14.00 -5.03
C VAL A 350 6.62 -12.67 -5.75
N LYS A 351 7.66 -11.95 -5.36
CA LYS A 351 8.07 -10.68 -5.97
C LYS A 351 8.55 -10.81 -7.42
N SER A 352 8.84 -12.03 -7.86
CA SER A 352 9.20 -12.30 -9.25
C SER A 352 8.01 -12.67 -10.15
N ILE A 353 6.82 -12.83 -9.55
CA ILE A 353 5.55 -13.02 -10.27
C ILE A 353 4.99 -11.61 -10.51
N SER A 354 5.39 -10.98 -11.61
CA SER A 354 4.86 -9.67 -11.99
C SER A 354 4.35 -9.72 -13.42
N VAL A 355 3.12 -9.25 -13.61
CA VAL A 355 2.61 -8.96 -14.94
C VAL A 355 2.96 -7.51 -15.22
N LEU A 356 4.00 -7.26 -16.02
CA LEU A 356 4.23 -5.93 -16.53
C LEU A 356 3.06 -5.57 -17.45
N PRO A 357 2.34 -4.47 -17.22
CA PRO A 357 1.34 -4.03 -18.17
C PRO A 357 2.03 -3.79 -19.51
N VAL A 358 1.62 -4.53 -20.54
CA VAL A 358 2.10 -4.32 -21.89
C VAL A 358 1.67 -2.91 -22.29
N SER A 359 2.63 -1.99 -22.38
CA SER A 359 2.37 -0.65 -22.92
C SER A 359 1.79 -0.80 -24.32
N LYS A 360 0.50 -0.45 -24.47
CA LYS A 360 -0.13 -0.33 -25.79
C LYS A 360 0.34 0.92 -26.51
#